data_3b8312328cb67b8bd5e76e0bb57d72bc
#
_entry.id   3b8312328cb67b8bd5e76e0bb57d72bc
#
_cell.length_a   1.000
_cell.length_b   1.000
_cell.length_c   1.000
_cell.angle_alpha   90.00
_cell.angle_beta   90.00
_cell.angle_gamma   90.00
#
_symmetry.space_group_name_H-M   'P 1'
#
loop_
_entity.id
_entity.type
_entity.pdbx_description
1 polymer ?
#
loop_
_entity_poly.entity_id
_entity_poly.type
_entity_poly.pdbx_seq_one_letter_code
_entity_poly.pdbx_strand_id
1 'polypeptide(L)'
;MLIRRGFRYRIYPTPEQETRLRCWEGTLRALWNLANEQRRIYLQRHARMPTAFDQINQLTELRADVSWLADVPRNACAQVLVDLDLAWQRCFSGLGRRPRWKKKGRDTVAITEPHPKTFRLTAAGVVFPKLGEIPTRFHRPIHGAPRRCTISREADQWFVSILCEETVADPEPRPGPVVAIDRGVTNLLADSDRKLVANPKHLDATLCRLAHAQRVVARRQKGSNRKQRAILRVAKLHRKIRRQRQHLLHVLSSRYAKSHGVVVVERLNVAGMVRGRLGRQIHGAGWSSFCNMLRYKLEASGGILVEVPAAYSSQTCPACGVVDAASRSGDVFYCVACGHRDHADLNAAKVLLSRRNDGGAGRGGQGAVRPPMKRQLRVVRRGHSTVQVCGLLKSPGLQSG
;
A
#
# COMPACT_ATOMS: atom_id res chain seq x y z
N MET A 1 -16.38 2.67 -18.10
CA MET A 1 -15.68 3.36 -16.99
C MET A 1 -14.20 3.56 -17.27
N LEU A 2 -13.56 4.62 -16.70
CA LEU A 2 -12.13 4.80 -16.77
C LEU A 2 -11.46 4.05 -15.61
N ILE A 3 -10.64 3.08 -15.92
CA ILE A 3 -9.91 2.29 -14.91
C ILE A 3 -8.42 2.63 -14.92
N ARG A 4 -7.80 2.50 -13.75
CA ARG A 4 -6.35 2.66 -13.57
C ARG A 4 -5.75 1.34 -13.14
N ARG A 5 -4.83 0.80 -13.96
CA ARG A 5 -4.13 -0.45 -13.69
C ARG A 5 -2.63 -0.21 -13.51
N GLY A 6 -2.07 -0.83 -12.48
CA GLY A 6 -0.63 -0.83 -12.22
C GLY A 6 0.03 -2.12 -12.72
N PHE A 7 1.02 -1.97 -13.57
CA PHE A 7 1.84 -3.08 -14.06
C PHE A 7 3.23 -2.98 -13.45
N ARG A 8 3.68 -4.01 -12.77
CA ARG A 8 5.00 -4.04 -12.13
C ARG A 8 5.86 -5.11 -12.75
N TYR A 9 7.06 -4.71 -13.23
CA TYR A 9 8.03 -5.58 -13.87
C TYR A 9 9.39 -5.47 -13.19
N ARG A 10 10.19 -6.53 -13.30
CA ARG A 10 11.59 -6.50 -12.90
C ARG A 10 12.41 -5.86 -14.01
N ILE A 11 13.30 -4.94 -13.63
CA ILE A 11 14.28 -4.30 -14.53
C ILE A 11 15.69 -4.73 -14.16
N TYR A 12 16.57 -4.68 -15.14
CA TYR A 12 17.97 -5.12 -15.06
C TYR A 12 18.89 -3.98 -15.50
N PRO A 13 19.08 -2.96 -14.63
CA PRO A 13 19.97 -1.85 -14.96
C PRO A 13 21.42 -2.33 -15.09
N THR A 14 22.19 -1.70 -15.98
CA THR A 14 23.65 -1.88 -16.05
C THR A 14 24.32 -1.40 -14.75
N PRO A 15 25.59 -1.74 -14.50
CA PRO A 15 26.31 -1.25 -13.31
C PRO A 15 26.31 0.27 -13.19
N GLU A 16 26.48 1.00 -14.31
CA GLU A 16 26.45 2.45 -14.37
C GLU A 16 25.05 3.00 -14.06
N GLN A 17 24.01 2.41 -14.68
CA GLN A 17 22.61 2.77 -14.42
C GLN A 17 22.25 2.49 -12.97
N GLU A 18 22.67 1.35 -12.40
CA GLU A 18 22.42 1.02 -10.99
C GLU A 18 23.10 2.01 -10.06
N THR A 19 24.34 2.40 -10.33
CA THR A 19 25.07 3.41 -9.56
C THR A 19 24.32 4.73 -9.57
N ARG A 20 23.88 5.17 -10.74
CA ARG A 20 23.13 6.41 -10.92
C ARG A 20 21.74 6.36 -10.20
N LEU A 21 21.03 5.25 -10.32
CA LEU A 21 19.77 5.04 -9.60
C LEU A 21 19.95 5.09 -8.07
N ARG A 22 21.03 4.53 -7.55
CA ARG A 22 21.36 4.59 -6.11
C ARG A 22 21.72 6.00 -5.66
N CYS A 23 22.43 6.75 -6.49
CA CYS A 23 22.72 8.16 -6.25
C CYS A 23 21.39 8.96 -6.17
N TRP A 24 20.51 8.79 -7.15
CA TRP A 24 19.21 9.46 -7.20
C TRP A 24 18.31 9.12 -6.00
N GLU A 25 18.29 7.84 -5.54
CA GLU A 25 17.61 7.50 -4.28
C GLU A 25 18.13 8.33 -3.10
N GLY A 26 19.45 8.59 -3.07
CA GLY A 26 20.11 9.41 -2.05
C GLY A 26 19.69 10.87 -2.13
N THR A 27 19.78 11.46 -3.31
CA THR A 27 19.40 12.83 -3.63
C THR A 27 17.91 13.09 -3.30
N LEU A 28 17.01 12.23 -3.78
CA LEU A 28 15.58 12.38 -3.53
C LEU A 28 15.23 12.23 -2.04
N ARG A 29 15.98 11.42 -1.30
CA ARG A 29 15.85 11.32 0.16
C ARG A 29 16.31 12.59 0.86
N ALA A 30 17.41 13.18 0.42
CA ALA A 30 17.90 14.47 0.93
C ALA A 30 16.89 15.58 0.64
N LEU A 31 16.38 15.66 -0.57
CA LEU A 31 15.34 16.62 -0.97
C LEU A 31 14.06 16.47 -0.12
N TRP A 32 13.58 15.24 0.10
CA TRP A 32 12.46 15.00 1.02
C TRP A 32 12.71 15.54 2.41
N ASN A 33 13.89 15.30 2.96
CA ASN A 33 14.23 15.72 4.30
C ASN A 33 14.34 17.25 4.39
N LEU A 34 15.04 17.88 3.45
CA LEU A 34 15.17 19.33 3.38
C LEU A 34 13.81 20.03 3.29
N ALA A 35 12.96 19.58 2.37
CA ALA A 35 11.62 20.13 2.19
C ALA A 35 10.72 19.89 3.42
N ASN A 36 10.85 18.74 4.08
CA ASN A 36 10.12 18.44 5.31
C ASN A 36 10.60 19.29 6.49
N GLU A 37 11.89 19.58 6.57
CA GLU A 37 12.46 20.48 7.57
C GLU A 37 11.96 21.91 7.39
N GLN A 38 12.02 22.43 6.19
CA GLN A 38 11.46 23.72 5.86
C GLN A 38 10.00 23.85 6.34
N ARG A 39 9.15 22.87 6.02
CA ARG A 39 7.75 22.86 6.47
C ARG A 39 7.59 22.82 7.98
N ARG A 40 8.47 22.11 8.68
CA ARG A 40 8.45 22.05 10.16
C ARG A 40 8.83 23.36 10.78
N ILE A 41 9.83 24.07 10.24
CA ILE A 41 10.25 25.39 10.70
C ILE A 41 9.09 26.40 10.54
N TYR A 42 8.43 26.43 9.38
CA TYR A 42 7.26 27.27 9.15
C TYR A 42 6.12 26.97 10.14
N LEU A 43 5.85 25.69 10.38
CA LEU A 43 4.83 25.28 11.35
C LEU A 43 5.19 25.72 12.80
N GLN A 44 6.46 25.63 13.19
CA GLN A 44 6.93 26.07 14.51
C GLN A 44 6.82 27.59 14.69
N ARG A 45 7.02 28.35 13.59
CA ARG A 45 6.90 29.82 13.60
C ARG A 45 5.48 30.31 13.39
N HIS A 46 4.48 29.43 13.41
CA HIS A 46 3.07 29.74 13.10
C HIS A 46 2.89 30.47 11.76
N ALA A 47 3.84 30.29 10.84
CA ALA A 47 3.81 30.88 9.52
C ALA A 47 3.10 29.99 8.51
N ARG A 48 2.64 30.57 7.41
CA ARG A 48 2.03 29.82 6.31
C ARG A 48 3.02 28.80 5.75
N MET A 49 2.69 27.53 5.93
CA MET A 49 3.52 26.43 5.45
C MET A 49 3.58 26.40 3.92
N PRO A 50 4.76 26.28 3.30
CA PRO A 50 4.89 26.21 1.85
C PRO A 50 4.17 24.98 1.28
N THR A 51 3.50 25.16 0.16
CA THR A 51 2.84 24.10 -0.60
C THR A 51 3.85 23.33 -1.46
N ALA A 52 3.40 22.24 -2.11
CA ALA A 52 4.22 21.58 -3.12
C ALA A 52 4.62 22.53 -4.26
N PHE A 53 3.72 23.43 -4.67
CA PHE A 53 3.98 24.40 -5.75
C PHE A 53 5.07 25.40 -5.36
N ASP A 54 5.01 25.97 -4.17
CA ASP A 54 6.02 26.89 -3.65
C ASP A 54 7.41 26.21 -3.63
N GLN A 55 7.48 24.98 -3.13
CA GLN A 55 8.73 24.22 -3.07
C GLN A 55 9.25 23.78 -4.45
N ILE A 56 8.36 23.52 -5.42
CA ILE A 56 8.76 23.21 -6.81
C ILE A 56 9.33 24.45 -7.52
N ASN A 57 8.81 25.64 -7.25
CA ASN A 57 9.39 26.88 -7.78
C ASN A 57 10.80 27.09 -7.22
N GLN A 58 10.98 26.99 -5.91
CA GLN A 58 12.30 27.06 -5.25
C GLN A 58 13.28 25.97 -5.74
N LEU A 59 12.74 24.79 -6.10
CA LEU A 59 13.56 23.71 -6.67
C LEU A 59 14.22 24.13 -7.99
N THR A 60 13.61 24.98 -8.80
CA THR A 60 14.16 25.41 -10.08
C THR A 60 15.44 26.21 -9.88
N GLU A 61 15.44 27.15 -8.94
CA GLU A 61 16.62 27.95 -8.54
C GLU A 61 17.69 27.05 -7.90
N LEU A 62 17.29 26.25 -6.92
CA LEU A 62 18.19 25.34 -6.22
C LEU A 62 18.91 24.35 -7.16
N ARG A 63 18.30 23.95 -8.26
CA ARG A 63 18.91 23.06 -9.25
C ARG A 63 19.94 23.75 -10.13
N ALA A 64 19.91 25.06 -10.29
CA ALA A 64 20.93 25.82 -10.99
C ALA A 64 22.23 25.81 -10.16
N ASP A 65 22.11 25.95 -8.84
CA ASP A 65 23.26 26.11 -7.93
C ASP A 65 23.82 24.76 -7.47
N VAL A 66 23.01 23.69 -7.50
CA VAL A 66 23.35 22.39 -6.89
C VAL A 66 23.45 21.29 -7.94
N SER A 67 24.68 20.99 -8.38
CA SER A 67 24.96 20.04 -9.47
C SER A 67 24.44 18.62 -9.22
N TRP A 68 24.58 18.08 -8.01
CA TRP A 68 24.10 16.73 -7.66
C TRP A 68 22.55 16.63 -7.70
N LEU A 69 21.85 17.74 -7.52
CA LEU A 69 20.39 17.80 -7.65
C LEU A 69 19.99 17.94 -9.13
N ALA A 70 20.81 18.63 -9.92
CA ALA A 70 20.61 18.77 -11.36
C ALA A 70 20.71 17.44 -12.11
N ASP A 71 21.48 16.45 -11.62
CA ASP A 71 21.60 15.13 -12.25
C ASP A 71 20.28 14.34 -12.23
N VAL A 72 19.48 14.48 -11.19
CA VAL A 72 18.17 13.79 -11.09
C VAL A 72 17.17 14.40 -12.06
N PRO A 73 16.30 13.61 -12.73
CA PRO A 73 15.22 14.17 -13.54
C PRO A 73 14.34 15.16 -12.75
N ARG A 74 14.07 16.34 -13.33
CA ARG A 74 13.31 17.40 -12.64
C ARG A 74 11.96 16.92 -12.14
N ASN A 75 11.26 16.14 -12.97
CA ASN A 75 9.93 15.63 -12.61
C ASN A 75 9.99 14.66 -11.42
N ALA A 76 11.04 13.86 -11.31
CA ALA A 76 11.23 12.98 -10.15
C ALA A 76 11.45 13.77 -8.86
N CYS A 77 12.19 14.88 -8.93
CA CYS A 77 12.34 15.79 -7.78
C CYS A 77 11.01 16.45 -7.42
N ALA A 78 10.28 17.00 -8.40
CA ALA A 78 8.97 17.62 -8.18
C ALA A 78 7.97 16.63 -7.57
N GLN A 79 7.97 15.36 -8.02
CA GLN A 79 7.07 14.35 -7.49
C GLN A 79 7.33 14.04 -6.01
N VAL A 80 8.59 14.08 -5.57
CA VAL A 80 8.92 13.90 -4.14
C VAL A 80 8.30 15.01 -3.28
N LEU A 81 8.29 16.26 -3.78
CA LEU A 81 7.65 17.38 -3.09
C LEU A 81 6.13 17.26 -3.06
N VAL A 82 5.52 16.81 -4.14
CA VAL A 82 4.08 16.47 -4.20
C VAL A 82 3.74 15.34 -3.21
N ASP A 83 4.55 14.29 -3.15
CA ASP A 83 4.32 13.17 -2.22
C ASP A 83 4.46 13.62 -0.76
N LEU A 84 5.38 14.54 -0.46
CA LEU A 84 5.52 15.15 0.85
C LEU A 84 4.30 16.00 1.21
N ASP A 85 3.80 16.78 0.27
CA ASP A 85 2.60 17.61 0.45
C ASP A 85 1.39 16.75 0.80
N LEU A 86 1.15 15.69 0.04
CA LEU A 86 0.10 14.71 0.32
C LEU A 86 0.25 14.06 1.70
N ALA A 87 1.48 13.80 2.14
CA ALA A 87 1.73 13.24 3.45
C ALA A 87 1.37 14.23 4.59
N TRP A 88 1.65 15.52 4.41
CA TRP A 88 1.23 16.57 5.34
C TRP A 88 -0.28 16.80 5.34
N GLN A 89 -0.92 16.84 4.16
CA GLN A 89 -2.38 16.93 4.05
C GLN A 89 -3.08 15.78 4.79
N ARG A 90 -2.57 14.56 4.67
CA ARG A 90 -3.09 13.40 5.43
C ARG A 90 -2.89 13.56 6.93
N CYS A 91 -1.80 14.18 7.37
CA CYS A 91 -1.56 14.46 8.77
C CYS A 91 -2.59 15.45 9.31
N PHE A 92 -2.83 16.56 8.62
CA PHE A 92 -3.79 17.57 9.03
C PHE A 92 -5.25 17.07 9.00
N SER A 93 -5.56 16.16 8.09
CA SER A 93 -6.88 15.52 8.04
C SER A 93 -7.05 14.38 9.08
N GLY A 94 -6.12 14.17 10.00
CA GLY A 94 -6.18 13.09 10.99
C GLY A 94 -5.97 11.68 10.42
N LEU A 95 -5.72 11.55 9.11
CA LEU A 95 -5.57 10.26 8.41
C LEU A 95 -4.15 9.69 8.49
N GLY A 96 -3.21 10.41 9.13
CA GLY A 96 -1.82 9.99 9.24
C GLY A 96 -1.07 10.74 10.32
N ARG A 97 0.14 10.25 10.62
CA ARG A 97 1.07 10.95 11.51
C ARG A 97 1.89 11.97 10.72
N ARG A 98 2.53 12.91 11.44
CA ARG A 98 3.50 13.85 10.83
C ARG A 98 4.53 13.12 9.99
N PRO A 99 4.87 13.61 8.76
CA PRO A 99 5.90 13.03 7.92
C PRO A 99 7.23 12.95 8.67
N ARG A 100 7.87 11.79 8.58
CA ARG A 100 9.14 11.54 9.27
C ARG A 100 10.32 11.75 8.33
N TRP A 101 11.50 11.94 8.92
CA TRP A 101 12.77 11.93 8.21
C TRP A 101 13.03 10.57 7.58
N LYS A 102 13.50 10.57 6.33
CA LYS A 102 13.92 9.35 5.64
C LYS A 102 15.38 9.06 5.93
N LYS A 103 15.67 7.83 6.37
CA LYS A 103 17.03 7.40 6.77
C LYS A 103 17.65 6.51 5.69
N LYS A 104 18.96 6.74 5.38
CA LYS A 104 19.76 5.87 4.49
C LYS A 104 19.75 4.42 5.03
N GLY A 105 19.56 3.44 4.15
CA GLY A 105 19.55 2.02 4.51
C GLY A 105 18.23 1.50 5.10
N ARG A 106 17.32 2.38 5.54
CA ARG A 106 15.99 1.99 6.03
C ARG A 106 14.87 2.35 5.06
N ASP A 107 14.90 3.58 4.56
CA ASP A 107 13.83 4.11 3.73
C ASP A 107 14.33 4.23 2.28
N THR A 108 13.61 3.60 1.36
CA THR A 108 13.80 3.77 -0.09
C THR A 108 12.91 4.89 -0.59
N VAL A 109 13.38 5.63 -1.59
CA VAL A 109 12.61 6.64 -2.30
C VAL A 109 12.42 6.16 -3.73
N ALA A 110 11.19 6.14 -4.19
CA ALA A 110 10.90 5.80 -5.58
C ALA A 110 11.25 6.97 -6.51
N ILE A 111 11.72 6.64 -7.69
CA ILE A 111 12.04 7.60 -8.75
C ILE A 111 10.87 7.58 -9.73
N THR A 112 10.10 8.65 -9.76
CA THR A 112 8.83 8.67 -10.50
C THR A 112 8.83 9.72 -11.59
N GLU A 113 8.51 9.30 -12.80
CA GLU A 113 8.15 10.16 -13.92
C GLU A 113 6.61 10.20 -14.04
N PRO A 114 5.99 11.31 -13.68
CA PRO A 114 4.53 11.44 -13.67
C PRO A 114 3.92 11.72 -15.04
N HIS A 115 4.73 12.06 -16.05
CA HIS A 115 4.27 12.48 -17.38
C HIS A 115 4.56 11.42 -18.43
N PRO A 116 3.57 11.00 -19.24
CA PRO A 116 3.73 9.92 -20.23
C PRO A 116 4.72 10.27 -21.35
N LYS A 117 4.91 11.57 -21.65
CA LYS A 117 5.83 12.03 -22.71
C LYS A 117 7.31 11.93 -22.31
N THR A 118 7.63 11.72 -21.03
CA THR A 118 9.02 11.72 -20.52
C THR A 118 9.65 10.35 -20.45
N PHE A 119 8.88 9.29 -20.60
CA PHE A 119 9.39 7.92 -20.68
C PHE A 119 8.75 7.17 -21.85
N ARG A 120 9.38 6.11 -22.29
CA ARG A 120 8.89 5.29 -23.41
C ARG A 120 9.05 3.81 -23.09
N LEU A 121 8.10 3.01 -23.56
CA LEU A 121 8.16 1.57 -23.49
C LEU A 121 8.60 1.04 -24.85
N THR A 122 9.55 0.12 -24.84
CA THR A 122 10.05 -0.61 -26.01
C THR A 122 9.80 -2.10 -25.82
N ALA A 123 10.05 -2.91 -26.82
CA ALA A 123 10.01 -4.37 -26.69
C ALA A 123 11.08 -4.90 -25.71
N ALA A 124 12.24 -4.25 -25.63
CA ALA A 124 13.38 -4.65 -24.80
C ALA A 124 13.30 -4.10 -23.38
N GLY A 125 12.64 -2.95 -23.16
CA GLY A 125 12.63 -2.35 -21.84
C GLY A 125 11.89 -1.04 -21.70
N VAL A 126 12.34 -0.26 -20.73
CA VAL A 126 11.80 1.07 -20.43
C VAL A 126 12.90 2.11 -20.65
N VAL A 127 12.64 3.05 -21.53
CA VAL A 127 13.49 4.25 -21.71
C VAL A 127 13.12 5.26 -20.65
N PHE A 128 14.07 5.59 -19.77
CA PHE A 128 13.87 6.51 -18.66
C PHE A 128 14.78 7.74 -18.81
N PRO A 129 14.30 8.94 -18.48
CA PRO A 129 15.09 10.16 -18.66
C PRO A 129 16.46 10.06 -17.99
N LYS A 130 17.49 10.49 -18.71
CA LYS A 130 18.90 10.51 -18.28
C LYS A 130 19.52 9.14 -17.98
N LEU A 131 18.77 8.03 -18.10
CA LEU A 131 19.29 6.66 -17.94
C LEU A 131 19.33 5.89 -19.26
N GLY A 132 18.57 6.36 -20.26
CA GLY A 132 18.39 5.57 -21.48
C GLY A 132 17.49 4.35 -21.26
N GLU A 133 17.69 3.35 -22.10
CA GLU A 133 16.90 2.11 -22.02
C GLU A 133 17.40 1.20 -20.91
N ILE A 134 16.45 0.71 -20.10
CA ILE A 134 16.72 -0.24 -19.02
C ILE A 134 16.04 -1.56 -19.38
N PRO A 135 16.79 -2.64 -19.58
CA PRO A 135 16.23 -3.95 -19.89
C PRO A 135 15.16 -4.37 -18.88
N THR A 136 13.99 -4.77 -19.38
CA THR A 136 12.82 -5.06 -18.56
C THR A 136 12.20 -6.38 -18.96
N ARG A 137 11.93 -7.25 -17.99
CA ARG A 137 11.23 -8.51 -18.25
C ARG A 137 9.72 -8.29 -18.20
N PHE A 138 9.10 -8.11 -19.35
CA PHE A 138 7.66 -8.06 -19.50
C PHE A 138 7.09 -9.49 -19.48
N HIS A 139 6.54 -9.92 -18.34
CA HIS A 139 5.95 -11.25 -18.17
C HIS A 139 4.44 -11.29 -18.45
N ARG A 140 3.85 -10.18 -18.79
CA ARG A 140 2.45 -10.00 -19.20
C ARG A 140 2.33 -8.76 -20.08
N PRO A 141 1.33 -8.68 -20.97
CA PRO A 141 1.11 -7.49 -21.77
C PRO A 141 0.66 -6.30 -20.90
N ILE A 142 0.97 -5.11 -21.37
CA ILE A 142 0.50 -3.84 -20.80
C ILE A 142 -0.74 -3.43 -21.57
N HIS A 143 -1.83 -3.18 -20.85
CA HIS A 143 -3.08 -2.70 -21.43
C HIS A 143 -3.31 -1.25 -21.03
N GLY A 144 -3.93 -0.47 -21.92
CA GLY A 144 -4.22 0.94 -21.70
C GLY A 144 -3.05 1.88 -21.98
N ALA A 145 -3.30 3.17 -21.86
CA ALA A 145 -2.33 4.23 -22.10
C ALA A 145 -1.43 4.44 -20.86
N PRO A 146 -0.09 4.33 -20.99
CA PRO A 146 0.81 4.62 -19.89
C PRO A 146 0.69 6.08 -19.44
N ARG A 147 0.59 6.31 -18.12
CA ARG A 147 0.47 7.65 -17.53
C ARG A 147 1.60 8.02 -16.61
N ARG A 148 2.16 7.03 -15.93
CA ARG A 148 3.23 7.24 -14.94
C ARG A 148 4.16 6.05 -14.92
N CYS A 149 5.43 6.34 -14.80
CA CYS A 149 6.49 5.35 -14.63
C CYS A 149 7.20 5.57 -13.30
N THR A 150 7.34 4.51 -12.49
CA THR A 150 7.99 4.59 -11.17
C THR A 150 9.02 3.49 -11.04
N ILE A 151 10.27 3.85 -10.86
CA ILE A 151 11.36 2.93 -10.56
C ILE A 151 11.52 2.83 -9.04
N SER A 152 11.60 1.61 -8.53
CA SER A 152 11.75 1.35 -7.09
C SER A 152 12.66 0.16 -6.84
N ARG A 153 13.39 0.20 -5.72
CA ARG A 153 14.26 -0.89 -5.28
C ARG A 153 13.63 -1.69 -4.16
N GLU A 154 13.73 -3.00 -4.25
CA GLU A 154 13.29 -3.94 -3.22
C GLU A 154 14.43 -4.89 -2.86
N ALA A 155 15.10 -4.63 -1.75
CA ALA A 155 16.36 -5.28 -1.36
C ALA A 155 17.46 -5.07 -2.43
N ASP A 156 17.77 -6.12 -3.21
CA ASP A 156 18.79 -6.13 -4.28
C ASP A 156 18.18 -6.11 -5.68
N GLN A 157 16.88 -5.90 -5.81
CA GLN A 157 16.19 -5.95 -7.10
C GLN A 157 15.53 -4.63 -7.42
N TRP A 158 15.63 -4.24 -8.69
CA TRP A 158 14.97 -3.07 -9.23
C TRP A 158 13.68 -3.45 -9.97
N PHE A 159 12.69 -2.60 -9.84
CA PHE A 159 11.38 -2.79 -10.45
C PHE A 159 10.92 -1.48 -11.06
N VAL A 160 10.22 -1.59 -12.18
CA VAL A 160 9.42 -0.51 -12.73
C VAL A 160 7.94 -0.82 -12.49
N SER A 161 7.20 0.19 -12.08
CA SER A 161 5.74 0.17 -11.98
C SER A 161 5.17 1.18 -12.96
N ILE A 162 4.37 0.71 -13.91
CA ILE A 162 3.75 1.53 -14.94
C ILE A 162 2.27 1.64 -14.59
N LEU A 163 1.79 2.86 -14.40
CA LEU A 163 0.37 3.14 -14.23
C LEU A 163 -0.21 3.41 -15.61
N CYS A 164 -1.22 2.64 -15.99
CA CYS A 164 -1.96 2.82 -17.25
C CYS A 164 -3.41 3.20 -16.97
N GLU A 165 -3.97 3.99 -17.87
CA GLU A 165 -5.39 4.30 -17.92
C GLU A 165 -6.01 3.60 -19.13
N GLU A 166 -7.14 2.97 -18.90
CA GLU A 166 -7.88 2.24 -19.91
C GLU A 166 -9.37 2.56 -19.77
N THR A 167 -10.04 2.85 -20.89
CA THR A 167 -11.49 2.96 -20.91
C THR A 167 -12.06 1.60 -21.26
N VAL A 168 -12.81 1.03 -20.32
CA VAL A 168 -13.50 -0.26 -20.50
C VAL A 168 -14.99 -0.05 -20.39
N ALA A 169 -15.78 -0.93 -21.02
CA ALA A 169 -17.22 -0.98 -20.77
C ALA A 169 -17.47 -1.17 -19.26
N ASP A 170 -18.55 -0.61 -18.77
CA ASP A 170 -18.95 -0.89 -17.40
C ASP A 170 -19.31 -2.37 -17.32
N PRO A 171 -18.75 -3.10 -16.33
CA PRO A 171 -19.05 -4.51 -16.19
C PRO A 171 -20.54 -4.67 -15.85
N GLU A 172 -21.22 -5.54 -16.59
CA GLU A 172 -22.60 -5.90 -16.28
C GLU A 172 -22.67 -6.53 -14.89
N PRO A 173 -23.75 -6.26 -14.13
CA PRO A 173 -23.99 -6.92 -12.86
C PRO A 173 -23.94 -8.43 -13.04
N ARG A 174 -23.05 -9.09 -12.32
CA ARG A 174 -22.86 -10.53 -12.43
C ARG A 174 -23.77 -11.24 -11.42
N PRO A 175 -24.88 -11.87 -11.85
CA PRO A 175 -25.61 -12.81 -11.01
C PRO A 175 -24.70 -14.00 -10.68
N GLY A 176 -24.78 -14.50 -9.47
CA GLY A 176 -23.99 -15.65 -9.06
C GLY A 176 -24.18 -15.98 -7.59
N PRO A 177 -23.62 -17.12 -7.14
CA PRO A 177 -23.77 -17.53 -5.76
C PRO A 177 -23.18 -16.50 -4.80
N VAL A 178 -23.75 -16.45 -3.62
CA VAL A 178 -23.35 -15.57 -2.54
C VAL A 178 -22.54 -16.39 -1.55
N VAL A 179 -21.43 -15.83 -1.09
CA VAL A 179 -20.62 -16.45 -0.02
C VAL A 179 -20.27 -15.43 1.04
N ALA A 180 -20.32 -15.83 2.29
CA ALA A 180 -19.78 -15.03 3.39
C ALA A 180 -18.44 -15.61 3.86
N ILE A 181 -17.52 -14.72 4.24
CA ILE A 181 -16.16 -15.08 4.65
C ILE A 181 -15.86 -14.47 6.01
N ASP A 182 -15.62 -15.32 6.99
CA ASP A 182 -15.01 -14.97 8.26
C ASP A 182 -13.48 -15.00 8.14
N ARG A 183 -12.79 -14.02 8.77
CA ARG A 183 -11.33 -13.86 8.69
C ARG A 183 -10.69 -14.15 10.03
N GLY A 184 -9.99 -15.25 10.11
CA GLY A 184 -9.35 -15.73 11.33
C GLY A 184 -7.83 -15.57 11.36
N VAL A 185 -7.27 -15.91 12.50
CA VAL A 185 -5.82 -15.96 12.75
C VAL A 185 -5.33 -17.41 12.69
N THR A 186 -6.10 -18.34 13.20
CA THR A 186 -5.83 -19.79 13.12
C THR A 186 -6.14 -20.28 11.72
N ASN A 187 -7.38 -20.20 11.30
CA ASN A 187 -7.77 -20.30 9.91
C ASN A 187 -7.70 -18.90 9.30
N LEU A 188 -7.08 -18.78 8.12
CA LEU A 188 -6.97 -17.51 7.42
C LEU A 188 -8.36 -17.01 6.99
N LEU A 189 -9.17 -17.91 6.46
CA LEU A 189 -10.54 -17.69 6.02
C LEU A 189 -11.39 -18.93 6.34
N ALA A 190 -12.62 -18.70 6.76
CA ALA A 190 -13.70 -19.69 6.79
C ALA A 190 -14.87 -19.16 5.97
N ASP A 191 -15.44 -19.96 5.09
CA ASP A 191 -16.57 -19.49 4.27
C ASP A 191 -17.88 -20.22 4.58
N SER A 192 -19.00 -19.63 4.19
CA SER A 192 -20.34 -20.20 4.38
C SER A 192 -20.58 -21.48 3.58
N ASP A 193 -19.75 -21.76 2.56
CA ASP A 193 -19.76 -23.00 1.77
C ASP A 193 -18.96 -24.12 2.44
N ARG A 194 -18.66 -23.98 3.75
CA ARG A 194 -17.94 -24.96 4.61
C ARG A 194 -16.48 -25.18 4.24
N LYS A 195 -15.81 -24.22 3.59
CA LYS A 195 -14.38 -24.29 3.30
C LYS A 195 -13.57 -23.58 4.38
N LEU A 196 -12.60 -24.28 4.93
CA LEU A 196 -11.59 -23.74 5.84
C LEU A 196 -10.27 -23.59 5.09
N VAL A 197 -9.71 -22.38 5.12
CA VAL A 197 -8.38 -22.10 4.57
C VAL A 197 -7.43 -21.87 5.72
N ALA A 198 -6.55 -22.83 5.97
CA ALA A 198 -5.54 -22.73 7.02
C ALA A 198 -4.61 -21.52 6.81
N ASN A 199 -4.20 -20.88 7.89
CA ASN A 199 -3.22 -19.81 7.83
C ASN A 199 -1.79 -20.40 7.77
N PRO A 200 -1.05 -20.27 6.67
CA PRO A 200 0.31 -20.85 6.55
C PRO A 200 1.35 -20.14 7.42
N LYS A 201 0.99 -19.06 8.11
CA LYS A 201 1.83 -18.33 9.08
C LYS A 201 3.25 -18.08 8.55
N HIS A 202 3.39 -17.63 7.31
CA HIS A 202 4.67 -17.46 6.60
C HIS A 202 5.73 -16.68 7.39
N LEU A 203 5.30 -15.74 8.24
CA LEU A 203 6.20 -15.02 9.13
C LEU A 203 6.75 -15.95 10.20
N ASP A 204 5.89 -16.73 10.87
CA ASP A 204 6.27 -17.58 11.99
C ASP A 204 7.23 -18.69 11.53
N ALA A 205 6.99 -19.30 10.38
CA ALA A 205 7.90 -20.28 9.77
C ALA A 205 9.30 -19.71 9.44
N THR A 206 9.44 -18.40 9.42
CA THR A 206 10.70 -17.70 9.09
C THR A 206 11.29 -16.95 10.27
N LEU A 207 10.60 -16.87 11.42
CA LEU A 207 10.99 -16.07 12.58
C LEU A 207 12.40 -16.38 13.10
N CYS A 208 12.75 -17.67 13.27
CA CYS A 208 14.07 -18.06 13.76
C CYS A 208 15.18 -17.59 12.82
N ARG A 209 14.99 -17.74 11.50
CA ARG A 209 15.95 -17.26 10.48
C ARG A 209 16.05 -15.75 10.49
N LEU A 210 14.92 -15.06 10.65
CA LEU A 210 14.88 -13.60 10.72
C LEU A 210 15.57 -13.09 11.97
N ALA A 211 15.28 -13.66 13.14
CA ALA A 211 15.90 -13.30 14.41
C ALA A 211 17.43 -13.54 14.37
N HIS A 212 17.88 -14.66 13.81
CA HIS A 212 19.31 -14.91 13.60
C HIS A 212 19.94 -13.85 12.70
N ALA A 213 19.33 -13.56 11.53
CA ALA A 213 19.86 -12.55 10.61
C ALA A 213 19.91 -11.16 11.25
N GLN A 214 18.91 -10.78 12.06
CA GLN A 214 18.89 -9.52 12.80
C GLN A 214 19.98 -9.45 13.88
N ARG A 215 20.23 -10.54 14.62
CA ARG A 215 21.37 -10.63 15.57
C ARG A 215 22.71 -10.44 14.87
N VAL A 216 22.89 -11.02 13.66
CA VAL A 216 24.10 -10.79 12.85
C VAL A 216 24.24 -9.31 12.48
N VAL A 217 23.17 -8.63 12.09
CA VAL A 217 23.20 -7.17 11.80
C VAL A 217 23.61 -6.37 13.04
N ALA A 218 23.06 -6.70 14.21
CA ALA A 218 23.36 -6.00 15.47
C ALA A 218 24.84 -6.07 15.82
N ARG A 219 25.47 -7.25 15.64
CA ARG A 219 26.87 -7.50 16.01
C ARG A 219 27.90 -6.91 15.03
N ARG A 220 27.50 -6.48 13.82
CA ARG A 220 28.42 -5.95 12.79
C ARG A 220 28.66 -4.46 12.97
N GLN A 221 29.90 -4.04 12.74
CA GLN A 221 30.32 -2.63 12.79
C GLN A 221 29.51 -1.77 11.81
N LYS A 222 29.05 -0.61 12.29
CA LYS A 222 28.33 0.38 11.48
C LYS A 222 29.21 0.85 10.29
N GLY A 223 28.63 0.89 9.10
CA GLY A 223 29.34 1.30 7.88
C GLY A 223 30.08 0.18 7.14
N SER A 224 30.40 -0.96 7.79
CA SER A 224 31.14 -2.04 7.15
C SER A 224 30.35 -2.74 6.02
N ASN A 225 31.06 -3.23 5.00
CA ASN A 225 30.47 -4.04 3.93
C ASN A 225 29.81 -5.33 4.46
N ARG A 226 30.39 -5.91 5.54
CA ARG A 226 29.79 -7.07 6.21
C ARG A 226 28.44 -6.74 6.82
N LYS A 227 28.26 -5.56 7.40
CA LYS A 227 26.96 -5.11 7.92
C LYS A 227 25.96 -4.87 6.78
N GLN A 228 26.38 -4.27 5.69
CA GLN A 228 25.51 -4.05 4.52
C GLN A 228 25.01 -5.38 3.94
N ARG A 229 25.88 -6.40 3.81
CA ARG A 229 25.47 -7.75 3.36
C ARG A 229 24.48 -8.39 4.34
N ALA A 230 24.66 -8.22 5.65
CA ALA A 230 23.73 -8.73 6.67
C ALA A 230 22.35 -8.02 6.59
N ILE A 231 22.32 -6.70 6.44
CA ILE A 231 21.08 -5.92 6.22
C ILE A 231 20.36 -6.42 4.97
N LEU A 232 21.09 -6.66 3.89
CA LEU A 232 20.51 -7.18 2.65
C LEU A 232 19.88 -8.56 2.85
N ARG A 233 20.52 -9.44 3.65
CA ARG A 233 19.96 -10.76 4.00
C ARG A 233 18.62 -10.64 4.73
N VAL A 234 18.52 -9.74 5.71
CA VAL A 234 17.27 -9.43 6.42
C VAL A 234 16.19 -8.91 5.44
N ALA A 235 16.57 -7.98 4.55
CA ALA A 235 15.65 -7.43 3.55
C ALA A 235 15.14 -8.51 2.58
N LYS A 236 15.99 -9.47 2.17
CA LYS A 236 15.59 -10.62 1.32
C LYS A 236 14.60 -11.54 2.03
N LEU A 237 14.78 -11.81 3.33
CA LEU A 237 13.84 -12.61 4.12
C LEU A 237 12.47 -11.92 4.21
N HIS A 238 12.43 -10.63 4.55
CA HIS A 238 11.18 -9.86 4.56
C HIS A 238 10.49 -9.82 3.19
N ARG A 239 11.26 -9.67 2.10
CA ARG A 239 10.73 -9.75 0.73
C ARG A 239 10.08 -11.10 0.45
N LYS A 240 10.73 -12.22 0.82
CA LYS A 240 10.20 -13.57 0.65
C LYS A 240 8.85 -13.72 1.35
N ILE A 241 8.78 -13.39 2.65
CA ILE A 241 7.55 -13.47 3.45
C ILE A 241 6.43 -12.64 2.83
N ARG A 242 6.73 -11.39 2.45
CA ARG A 242 5.74 -10.51 1.81
C ARG A 242 5.20 -11.08 0.51
N ARG A 243 6.07 -11.63 -0.36
CA ARG A 243 5.67 -12.21 -1.65
C ARG A 243 4.83 -13.47 -1.47
N GLN A 244 5.20 -14.35 -0.55
CA GLN A 244 4.42 -15.55 -0.24
C GLN A 244 3.01 -15.16 0.22
N ARG A 245 2.90 -14.22 1.15
CA ARG A 245 1.60 -13.71 1.61
C ARG A 245 0.80 -13.08 0.46
N GLN A 246 1.40 -12.18 -0.30
CA GLN A 246 0.72 -11.54 -1.43
C GLN A 246 0.24 -12.55 -2.46
N HIS A 247 1.05 -13.54 -2.80
CA HIS A 247 0.66 -14.60 -3.73
C HIS A 247 -0.58 -15.36 -3.23
N LEU A 248 -0.56 -15.82 -1.98
CA LEU A 248 -1.71 -16.51 -1.38
C LEU A 248 -2.98 -15.65 -1.42
N LEU A 249 -2.89 -14.39 -0.98
CA LEU A 249 -4.04 -13.48 -0.98
C LEU A 249 -4.55 -13.18 -2.40
N HIS A 250 -3.66 -13.10 -3.39
CA HIS A 250 -4.05 -12.95 -4.80
C HIS A 250 -4.77 -14.19 -5.34
N VAL A 251 -4.29 -15.40 -5.01
CA VAL A 251 -4.93 -16.66 -5.41
C VAL A 251 -6.32 -16.75 -4.79
N LEU A 252 -6.42 -16.58 -3.47
CA LEU A 252 -7.71 -16.67 -2.76
C LEU A 252 -8.71 -15.62 -3.25
N SER A 253 -8.31 -14.35 -3.33
CA SER A 253 -9.21 -13.29 -3.80
C SER A 253 -9.62 -13.47 -5.26
N SER A 254 -8.77 -14.05 -6.12
CA SER A 254 -9.15 -14.39 -7.51
C SER A 254 -10.14 -15.55 -7.55
N ARG A 255 -9.96 -16.57 -6.69
CA ARG A 255 -10.88 -17.71 -6.60
C ARG A 255 -12.28 -17.23 -6.24
N TYR A 256 -12.42 -16.47 -5.15
CA TYR A 256 -13.74 -15.98 -4.71
C TYR A 256 -14.37 -15.03 -5.72
N ALA A 257 -13.61 -14.10 -6.29
CA ALA A 257 -14.15 -13.17 -7.30
C ALA A 257 -14.57 -13.87 -8.60
N LYS A 258 -13.97 -15.02 -8.95
CA LYS A 258 -14.36 -15.81 -10.13
C LYS A 258 -15.58 -16.68 -9.88
N SER A 259 -15.73 -17.22 -8.69
CA SER A 259 -16.79 -18.21 -8.39
C SER A 259 -18.07 -17.59 -7.84
N HIS A 260 -18.05 -16.34 -7.33
CA HIS A 260 -19.20 -15.73 -6.66
C HIS A 260 -19.52 -14.36 -7.24
N GLY A 261 -20.80 -14.04 -7.35
CA GLY A 261 -21.29 -12.71 -7.73
C GLY A 261 -21.26 -11.75 -6.55
N VAL A 262 -21.53 -12.24 -5.35
CA VAL A 262 -21.51 -11.44 -4.12
C VAL A 262 -20.66 -12.12 -3.05
N VAL A 263 -19.75 -11.36 -2.46
CA VAL A 263 -18.94 -11.81 -1.32
C VAL A 263 -19.23 -10.92 -0.12
N VAL A 264 -19.61 -11.54 0.99
CA VAL A 264 -19.89 -10.84 2.26
C VAL A 264 -18.68 -11.01 3.17
N VAL A 265 -18.23 -9.94 3.80
CA VAL A 265 -17.15 -9.97 4.80
C VAL A 265 -17.55 -9.15 6.02
N GLU A 266 -16.97 -9.45 7.14
CA GLU A 266 -17.14 -8.65 8.35
C GLU A 266 -16.44 -7.27 8.23
N ARG A 267 -17.06 -6.24 8.81
CA ARG A 267 -16.47 -4.90 8.93
C ARG A 267 -15.59 -4.85 10.18
N LEU A 268 -14.27 -4.92 10.00
CA LEU A 268 -13.30 -4.92 11.10
C LEU A 268 -12.53 -3.61 11.19
N ASN A 269 -12.34 -3.10 12.41
CA ASN A 269 -11.35 -2.06 12.69
C ASN A 269 -9.95 -2.66 12.82
N VAL A 270 -9.39 -3.11 11.68
CA VAL A 270 -8.07 -3.75 11.64
C VAL A 270 -6.97 -2.83 12.22
N ALA A 271 -7.07 -1.51 12.04
CA ALA A 271 -6.08 -0.56 12.55
C ALA A 271 -6.05 -0.52 14.10
N GLY A 272 -7.22 -0.67 14.74
CA GLY A 272 -7.32 -0.82 16.19
C GLY A 272 -6.80 -2.17 16.67
N MET A 273 -7.24 -3.25 16.00
CA MET A 273 -6.88 -4.63 16.37
C MET A 273 -5.38 -4.92 16.29
N VAL A 274 -4.66 -4.34 15.34
CA VAL A 274 -3.20 -4.50 15.19
C VAL A 274 -2.41 -3.94 16.38
N ARG A 275 -3.00 -3.08 17.20
CA ARG A 275 -2.37 -2.56 18.43
C ARG A 275 -2.46 -3.52 19.61
N GLY A 276 -3.34 -4.52 19.55
CA GLY A 276 -3.54 -5.53 20.59
C GLY A 276 -2.55 -6.69 20.54
N ARG A 277 -2.74 -7.67 21.44
CA ARG A 277 -1.88 -8.87 21.58
C ARG A 277 -1.72 -9.65 20.28
N LEU A 278 -2.76 -9.75 19.46
CA LEU A 278 -2.76 -10.46 18.19
C LEU A 278 -2.24 -9.63 17.01
N GLY A 279 -1.77 -8.40 17.25
CA GLY A 279 -1.40 -7.44 16.20
C GLY A 279 -0.41 -7.99 15.17
N ARG A 280 0.61 -8.75 15.60
CA ARG A 280 1.57 -9.39 14.69
C ARG A 280 0.91 -10.43 13.78
N GLN A 281 0.02 -11.25 14.33
CA GLN A 281 -0.69 -12.31 13.61
C GLN A 281 -1.68 -11.71 12.61
N ILE A 282 -2.47 -10.72 13.00
CA ILE A 282 -3.41 -9.97 12.14
C ILE A 282 -2.67 -9.27 11.00
N HIS A 283 -1.54 -8.62 11.31
CA HIS A 283 -0.68 -8.02 10.29
C HIS A 283 -0.10 -9.09 9.34
N GLY A 284 0.24 -10.27 9.90
CA GLY A 284 0.71 -11.44 9.16
C GLY A 284 -0.35 -12.00 8.21
N ALA A 285 -1.59 -12.09 8.63
CA ALA A 285 -2.73 -12.56 7.84
C ALA A 285 -3.08 -11.62 6.66
N GLY A 286 -2.89 -10.30 6.85
CA GLY A 286 -3.06 -9.33 5.76
C GLY A 286 -4.51 -9.09 5.35
N TRP A 287 -5.47 -9.12 6.29
CA TRP A 287 -6.92 -8.99 6.06
C TRP A 287 -7.33 -7.79 5.21
N SER A 288 -6.79 -6.59 5.50
CA SER A 288 -7.08 -5.39 4.69
C SER A 288 -6.59 -5.53 3.24
N SER A 289 -5.44 -6.21 3.03
CA SER A 289 -4.93 -6.48 1.68
C SER A 289 -5.84 -7.44 0.93
N PHE A 290 -6.35 -8.48 1.60
CA PHE A 290 -7.30 -9.42 1.03
C PHE A 290 -8.59 -8.71 0.58
N CYS A 291 -9.22 -7.94 1.46
CA CYS A 291 -10.44 -7.20 1.13
C CYS A 291 -10.23 -6.20 -0.02
N ASN A 292 -9.09 -5.49 -0.03
CA ASN A 292 -8.78 -4.59 -1.15
C ASN A 292 -8.60 -5.34 -2.48
N MET A 293 -7.93 -6.51 -2.46
CA MET A 293 -7.76 -7.34 -3.65
C MET A 293 -9.10 -7.92 -4.12
N LEU A 294 -9.95 -8.32 -3.19
CA LEU A 294 -11.27 -8.87 -3.48
C LEU A 294 -12.17 -7.79 -4.08
N ARG A 295 -12.21 -6.58 -3.49
CA ARG A 295 -13.03 -5.46 -3.95
C ARG A 295 -12.76 -5.13 -5.42
N TYR A 296 -11.52 -4.79 -5.79
CA TYR A 296 -11.28 -4.40 -7.18
C TYR A 296 -11.45 -5.54 -8.19
N LYS A 297 -11.31 -6.80 -7.76
CA LYS A 297 -11.52 -7.96 -8.64
C LYS A 297 -13.00 -8.23 -8.86
N LEU A 298 -13.82 -8.11 -7.82
CA LEU A 298 -15.28 -8.19 -7.94
C LEU A 298 -15.80 -7.04 -8.80
N GLU A 299 -15.41 -5.79 -8.49
CA GLU A 299 -15.78 -4.62 -9.29
C GLU A 299 -15.44 -4.80 -10.78
N ALA A 300 -14.25 -5.35 -11.08
CA ALA A 300 -13.84 -5.62 -12.47
C ALA A 300 -14.63 -6.72 -13.16
N SER A 301 -15.34 -7.58 -12.43
CA SER A 301 -16.16 -8.67 -12.95
C SER A 301 -17.67 -8.47 -12.77
N GLY A 302 -18.12 -7.27 -12.39
CA GLY A 302 -19.53 -6.97 -12.12
C GLY A 302 -20.07 -7.56 -10.81
N GLY A 303 -19.19 -8.07 -9.95
CA GLY A 303 -19.56 -8.60 -8.63
C GLY A 303 -19.52 -7.54 -7.54
N ILE A 304 -20.01 -7.88 -6.35
CA ILE A 304 -20.19 -6.94 -5.23
C ILE A 304 -19.50 -7.49 -3.97
N LEU A 305 -18.75 -6.63 -3.27
CA LEU A 305 -18.24 -6.89 -1.92
C LEU A 305 -19.14 -6.16 -0.91
N VAL A 306 -19.77 -6.92 -0.02
CA VAL A 306 -20.63 -6.40 1.06
C VAL A 306 -19.90 -6.50 2.37
N GLU A 307 -19.86 -5.42 3.15
CA GLU A 307 -19.27 -5.41 4.50
C GLU A 307 -20.38 -5.30 5.55
N VAL A 308 -20.53 -6.34 6.41
CA VAL A 308 -21.55 -6.41 7.46
C VAL A 308 -20.94 -6.22 8.84
N PRO A 309 -21.73 -5.83 9.88
CA PRO A 309 -21.23 -5.73 11.24
C PRO A 309 -20.70 -7.06 11.77
N ALA A 310 -19.51 -7.01 12.42
CA ALA A 310 -18.85 -8.19 12.98
C ALA A 310 -19.34 -8.56 14.39
N ALA A 311 -20.05 -7.65 15.10
CA ALA A 311 -20.40 -7.82 16.51
C ALA A 311 -21.15 -9.14 16.75
N TYR A 312 -20.64 -9.93 17.69
CA TYR A 312 -21.24 -11.21 18.13
C TYR A 312 -21.41 -12.29 17.05
N SER A 313 -20.85 -12.16 15.85
CA SER A 313 -20.96 -13.20 14.80
C SER A 313 -20.48 -14.57 15.26
N SER A 314 -19.45 -14.61 16.11
CA SER A 314 -18.89 -15.86 16.66
C SER A 314 -19.68 -16.44 17.84
N GLN A 315 -20.69 -15.72 18.36
CA GLN A 315 -21.53 -16.13 19.51
C GLN A 315 -22.99 -16.31 19.11
N THR A 316 -23.35 -15.96 17.88
CA THR A 316 -24.72 -16.05 17.37
C THR A 316 -24.93 -17.44 16.74
N CYS A 317 -26.06 -18.07 17.02
CA CYS A 317 -26.49 -19.29 16.36
C CYS A 317 -27.17 -18.96 15.02
N PRO A 318 -26.71 -19.50 13.88
CA PRO A 318 -27.35 -19.25 12.58
C PRO A 318 -28.69 -19.99 12.43
N ALA A 319 -29.00 -20.96 13.28
CA ALA A 319 -30.25 -21.72 13.22
C ALA A 319 -31.39 -21.07 14.00
N CYS A 320 -31.12 -20.60 15.23
CA CYS A 320 -32.18 -20.02 16.08
C CYS A 320 -31.98 -18.54 16.43
N GLY A 321 -30.87 -17.92 16.01
CA GLY A 321 -30.61 -16.51 16.24
C GLY A 321 -30.13 -16.13 17.65
N VAL A 322 -30.13 -17.06 18.61
CA VAL A 322 -29.70 -16.78 19.98
C VAL A 322 -28.25 -16.38 20.03
N VAL A 323 -27.95 -15.35 20.80
CA VAL A 323 -26.58 -14.85 21.03
C VAL A 323 -26.17 -15.20 22.44
N ASP A 324 -25.19 -16.11 22.57
CA ASP A 324 -24.67 -16.54 23.87
C ASP A 324 -23.18 -16.86 23.77
N ALA A 325 -22.41 -16.29 24.71
CA ALA A 325 -20.96 -16.50 24.76
C ALA A 325 -20.59 -17.95 25.12
N ALA A 326 -21.42 -18.65 25.90
CA ALA A 326 -21.22 -20.04 26.27
C ALA A 326 -21.36 -21.01 25.07
N SER A 327 -22.03 -20.58 24.01
CA SER A 327 -22.16 -21.36 22.77
C SER A 327 -20.85 -21.56 22.02
N ARG A 328 -19.78 -20.82 22.33
CA ARG A 328 -18.46 -20.99 21.69
C ARG A 328 -17.40 -21.46 22.68
N SER A 329 -16.75 -22.56 22.39
CA SER A 329 -15.56 -23.06 23.10
C SER A 329 -14.46 -23.39 22.10
N GLY A 330 -13.42 -22.53 22.01
CA GLY A 330 -12.33 -22.69 21.04
C GLY A 330 -12.82 -22.71 19.60
N ASP A 331 -12.56 -23.82 18.90
CA ASP A 331 -12.96 -24.04 17.50
C ASP A 331 -14.35 -24.71 17.38
N VAL A 332 -15.03 -25.01 18.48
CA VAL A 332 -16.35 -25.66 18.50
C VAL A 332 -17.42 -24.60 18.84
N PHE A 333 -18.49 -24.61 18.06
CA PHE A 333 -19.73 -23.93 18.36
C PHE A 333 -20.80 -24.94 18.73
N TYR A 334 -21.45 -24.76 19.89
CA TYR A 334 -22.59 -25.57 20.34
C TYR A 334 -23.64 -24.64 20.94
N CYS A 335 -24.77 -24.48 20.27
CA CYS A 335 -25.82 -23.59 20.72
C CYS A 335 -26.48 -24.11 22.00
N VAL A 336 -26.41 -23.31 23.05
CA VAL A 336 -27.01 -23.65 24.36
C VAL A 336 -28.55 -23.70 24.31
N ALA A 337 -29.18 -23.04 23.33
CA ALA A 337 -30.64 -22.98 23.20
C ALA A 337 -31.22 -24.08 22.30
N CYS A 338 -30.66 -24.35 21.15
CA CYS A 338 -31.23 -25.26 20.14
C CYS A 338 -30.34 -26.50 19.83
N GLY A 339 -29.18 -26.64 20.47
CA GLY A 339 -28.28 -27.74 20.25
C GLY A 339 -27.55 -27.77 18.91
N HIS A 340 -27.67 -26.72 18.08
CA HIS A 340 -26.94 -26.61 16.82
C HIS A 340 -25.43 -26.71 17.05
N ARG A 341 -24.74 -27.56 16.29
CA ARG A 341 -23.30 -27.81 16.41
C ARG A 341 -22.59 -27.56 15.09
N ASP A 342 -21.51 -26.80 15.12
CA ASP A 342 -20.65 -26.55 13.96
C ASP A 342 -19.21 -26.17 14.38
N HIS A 343 -18.32 -26.02 13.42
CA HIS A 343 -17.03 -25.36 13.63
C HIS A 343 -17.25 -23.85 13.85
N ALA A 344 -16.65 -23.25 14.88
CA ALA A 344 -16.92 -21.88 15.29
C ALA A 344 -16.73 -20.83 14.18
N ASP A 345 -15.68 -20.99 13.35
CA ASP A 345 -15.40 -20.06 12.24
C ASP A 345 -16.39 -20.26 11.07
N LEU A 346 -16.83 -21.49 10.79
CA LEU A 346 -17.87 -21.77 9.79
C LEU A 346 -19.23 -21.26 10.25
N ASN A 347 -19.54 -21.39 11.52
CA ASN A 347 -20.73 -20.83 12.15
C ASN A 347 -20.76 -19.29 11.98
N ALA A 348 -19.63 -18.62 12.28
CA ALA A 348 -19.50 -17.18 12.11
C ALA A 348 -19.74 -16.76 10.64
N ALA A 349 -19.19 -17.50 9.68
CA ALA A 349 -19.43 -17.22 8.26
C ALA A 349 -20.91 -17.35 7.86
N LYS A 350 -21.65 -18.34 8.39
CA LYS A 350 -23.09 -18.48 8.16
C LYS A 350 -23.88 -17.32 8.75
N VAL A 351 -23.51 -16.86 9.94
CA VAL A 351 -24.13 -15.68 10.58
C VAL A 351 -23.86 -14.41 9.77
N LEU A 352 -22.65 -14.25 9.18
CA LEU A 352 -22.37 -13.11 8.31
C LEU A 352 -23.22 -13.16 7.03
N LEU A 353 -23.51 -14.36 6.53
CA LEU A 353 -24.38 -14.55 5.36
C LEU A 353 -25.83 -14.11 5.66
N SER A 354 -26.42 -14.49 6.81
CA SER A 354 -27.76 -14.07 7.19
C SER A 354 -27.88 -12.57 7.35
N ARG A 355 -26.89 -11.91 7.95
CA ARG A 355 -26.87 -10.44 8.14
C ARG A 355 -26.89 -9.62 6.85
N ARG A 356 -26.54 -10.21 5.71
CA ARG A 356 -26.73 -9.55 4.42
C ARG A 356 -28.20 -9.27 4.16
N ASN A 357 -29.07 -10.20 4.52
CA ASN A 357 -30.52 -10.13 4.27
C ASN A 357 -31.21 -9.14 5.24
N ASP A 358 -30.72 -9.03 6.48
CA ASP A 358 -31.29 -8.16 7.50
C ASP A 358 -31.04 -6.65 7.22
N GLY A 359 -30.03 -6.33 6.42
CA GLY A 359 -29.73 -4.96 5.99
C GLY A 359 -30.81 -4.34 5.06
N GLY A 360 -31.79 -5.13 4.60
CA GLY A 360 -32.92 -4.70 3.77
C GLY A 360 -34.21 -4.36 4.52
N ALA A 361 -34.33 -4.76 5.81
CA ALA A 361 -35.60 -4.63 6.56
C ALA A 361 -35.64 -3.52 7.62
N GLY A 362 -34.61 -2.71 7.75
CA GLY A 362 -34.50 -1.64 8.76
C GLY A 362 -34.31 -0.25 8.15
N ARG A 363 -35.42 0.48 8.01
CA ARG A 363 -35.54 1.94 7.77
C ARG A 363 -34.59 2.54 6.74
N GLY A 364 -35.17 2.96 5.59
CA GLY A 364 -34.75 3.95 4.60
C GLY A 364 -33.47 4.76 4.87
N GLY A 365 -32.35 4.12 4.66
CA GLY A 365 -31.06 4.73 4.46
C GLY A 365 -30.49 4.09 3.23
N GLN A 366 -30.69 4.74 2.09
CA GLN A 366 -29.96 4.43 0.87
C GLN A 366 -28.49 4.35 1.24
N GLY A 367 -27.98 3.12 1.34
CA GLY A 367 -26.55 2.85 1.38
C GLY A 367 -25.98 3.36 0.08
N ALA A 368 -25.69 4.66 0.07
CA ALA A 368 -25.04 5.31 -1.03
C ALA A 368 -23.76 4.50 -1.32
N VAL A 369 -23.76 3.79 -2.43
CA VAL A 369 -22.56 3.46 -3.16
C VAL A 369 -21.82 4.79 -3.28
N ARG A 370 -20.83 5.01 -2.40
CA ARG A 370 -19.98 6.17 -2.58
C ARG A 370 -19.30 5.98 -3.92
N PRO A 371 -19.60 6.84 -4.90
CA PRO A 371 -18.91 6.78 -6.16
C PRO A 371 -17.41 6.91 -5.85
N PRO A 372 -16.53 6.28 -6.65
CA PRO A 372 -15.10 6.41 -6.47
C PRO A 372 -14.80 7.89 -6.39
N MET A 373 -14.14 8.32 -5.30
CA MET A 373 -13.78 9.71 -5.07
C MET A 373 -13.01 10.18 -6.30
N LYS A 374 -13.70 10.85 -7.22
CA LYS A 374 -13.09 11.64 -8.28
C LYS A 374 -12.28 12.72 -7.56
N ARG A 375 -10.99 12.47 -7.36
CA ARG A 375 -10.05 13.51 -6.98
C ARG A 375 -9.89 14.46 -8.16
N GLN A 376 -10.84 15.38 -8.28
CA GLN A 376 -10.61 16.60 -9.04
C GLN A 376 -9.55 17.39 -8.28
N LEU A 377 -8.37 17.45 -8.86
CA LEU A 377 -7.40 18.51 -8.58
C LEU A 377 -8.06 19.84 -8.98
N ARG A 378 -8.71 20.52 -8.03
CA ARG A 378 -9.06 21.91 -8.20
C ARG A 378 -7.75 22.70 -8.25
N VAL A 379 -7.35 23.04 -9.46
CA VAL A 379 -6.38 24.13 -9.70
C VAL A 379 -7.10 25.41 -9.31
N VAL A 380 -6.88 25.88 -8.09
CA VAL A 380 -7.27 27.23 -7.69
C VAL A 380 -6.24 28.17 -8.27
N ARG A 381 -6.56 28.80 -9.40
CA ARG A 381 -5.87 30.02 -9.86
C ARG A 381 -6.23 31.14 -8.89
N ARG A 382 -5.27 31.62 -8.12
CA ARG A 382 -5.33 32.93 -7.45
C ARG A 382 -4.01 33.66 -7.59
N GLY A 383 -4.16 34.88 -8.05
CA GLY A 383 -3.43 36.06 -8.23
C GLY A 383 -2.00 36.19 -7.68
N HIS A 384 -1.22 36.86 -8.47
CA HIS A 384 0.12 37.35 -8.19
C HIS A 384 0.16 38.21 -6.90
N SER A 385 1.10 37.88 -6.01
CA SER A 385 1.70 38.86 -5.12
C SER A 385 3.15 38.46 -4.92
N THR A 386 4.01 39.25 -5.48
CA THR A 386 5.46 39.22 -5.37
C THR A 386 5.85 39.59 -3.95
N VAL A 387 6.42 38.66 -3.20
CA VAL A 387 7.19 38.99 -1.99
C VAL A 387 8.59 38.43 -2.17
N GLN A 388 9.54 39.33 -2.30
CA GLN A 388 10.98 39.08 -2.26
C GLN A 388 11.33 38.38 -0.94
N VAL A 389 11.87 37.19 -1.02
CA VAL A 389 12.59 36.55 0.09
C VAL A 389 14.06 36.43 -0.31
N CYS A 390 14.79 37.47 0.06
CA CYS A 390 16.24 37.48 0.08
C CYS A 390 16.74 36.71 1.32
N GLY A 391 17.71 35.82 1.12
CA GLY A 391 18.69 35.42 2.11
C GLY A 391 18.27 34.43 3.18
N LEU A 392 18.58 33.16 2.98
CA LEU A 392 19.00 32.21 4.05
C LEU A 392 19.53 30.91 3.44
N LEU A 393 20.62 31.00 2.68
CA LEU A 393 21.54 29.87 2.40
C LEU A 393 22.95 30.48 2.19
N LYS A 394 23.53 31.10 3.23
CA LYS A 394 24.98 31.22 3.36
C LYS A 394 25.43 30.26 4.44
N SER A 395 26.14 29.25 4.06
CA SER A 395 26.88 28.35 4.95
C SER A 395 27.94 29.16 5.71
N PRO A 396 28.17 28.90 7.01
CA PRO A 396 29.37 29.42 7.67
C PRO A 396 30.60 28.73 7.06
N GLY A 397 31.55 29.54 6.59
CA GLY A 397 32.81 29.07 6.06
C GLY A 397 33.58 28.25 7.12
N LEU A 398 34.10 27.11 6.70
CA LEU A 398 35.17 26.42 7.35
C LEU A 398 36.41 27.29 7.18
N GLN A 399 36.80 27.95 8.24
CA GLN A 399 38.16 28.46 8.40
C GLN A 399 39.07 27.29 8.77
N SER A 400 40.07 27.12 7.93
CA SER A 400 41.26 26.28 8.17
C SER A 400 42.04 26.81 9.38
N GLY A 401 42.34 25.93 10.29
CA GLY A 401 43.29 26.01 11.37
C GLY A 401 43.60 24.61 11.84
#